data_2e176b8553124e298ef9808f8b49c16c
#
_entry.id   2e176b8553124e298ef9808f8b49c16c
#
_cell.length_a   1.000
_cell.length_b   1.000
_cell.length_c   1.000
_cell.angle_alpha   90.00
_cell.angle_beta   90.00
_cell.angle_gamma   90.00
#
_symmetry.space_group_name_H-M   'P 1'
#
loop_
_entity.id
_entity.type
_entity.pdbx_description
1 polymer ?
#
loop_
_entity_poly.entity_id
_entity_poly.type
_entity_poly.pdbx_seq_one_letter_code
_entity_poly.pdbx_strand_id
1 'polypeptide(L)'
;MDNRLRNAAEVNYIDIAMPDVKGNTVKLSEVEGKVVMVYFWASENAEQKMFNLDVVKPVYADYKDKGFEIYAVSLDTDKAKWATTVRNQELDWINVCDGRGSASPVVTTYNVQSIPSLFFLVDGDLVSSTGVRNEATLRSFLAAHLR
;
A
#
# COMPACT_ATOMS: atom_id res chain seq x y z
N MET A 1 11.41 14.10 -19.46
CA MET A 1 9.94 14.18 -19.46
C MET A 1 9.37 14.01 -18.06
N ASP A 2 8.40 14.81 -17.76
CA ASP A 2 7.70 14.71 -16.48
C ASP A 2 6.79 13.47 -16.46
N ASN A 3 6.95 12.61 -15.45
CA ASN A 3 6.13 11.40 -15.30
C ASN A 3 4.65 11.71 -15.14
N ARG A 4 4.32 12.91 -14.68
CA ARG A 4 2.93 13.32 -14.52
C ARG A 4 2.21 13.48 -15.86
N LEU A 5 2.95 13.58 -16.94
CA LEU A 5 2.37 13.67 -18.28
C LEU A 5 2.10 12.29 -18.89
N ARG A 6 2.57 11.23 -18.21
CA ARG A 6 2.34 9.87 -18.65
C ARG A 6 0.86 9.52 -18.47
N ASN A 7 0.23 9.01 -19.50
CA ASN A 7 -1.16 8.56 -19.40
C ASN A 7 -1.23 7.11 -18.90
N ALA A 8 -2.45 6.62 -18.63
CA ALA A 8 -2.64 5.29 -18.07
C ALA A 8 -2.08 4.17 -18.95
N ALA A 9 -2.02 4.37 -20.27
CA ALA A 9 -1.49 3.37 -21.18
C ALA A 9 0.03 3.22 -21.10
N GLU A 10 0.70 4.19 -20.49
CA GLU A 10 2.16 4.19 -20.40
C GLU A 10 2.69 3.57 -19.11
N VAL A 11 1.81 3.32 -18.13
CA VAL A 11 2.24 2.70 -16.89
C VAL A 11 2.23 1.17 -17.02
N ASN A 12 3.08 0.51 -16.24
CA ASN A 12 3.23 -0.94 -16.31
C ASN A 12 2.46 -1.67 -15.21
N TYR A 13 1.39 -1.07 -14.70
CA TYR A 13 0.54 -1.71 -13.69
C TYR A 13 -0.93 -1.31 -13.93
N ILE A 14 -1.83 -2.08 -13.32
CA ILE A 14 -3.26 -1.79 -13.37
C ILE A 14 -3.61 -0.87 -12.21
N ASP A 15 -4.24 0.28 -12.50
CA ASP A 15 -4.59 1.24 -11.48
C ASP A 15 -5.62 0.67 -10.51
N ILE A 16 -5.62 1.20 -9.30
CA ILE A 16 -6.59 0.87 -8.27
C ILE A 16 -7.32 2.16 -7.91
N ALA A 17 -8.65 2.10 -7.80
CA ALA A 17 -9.47 3.23 -7.38
C ALA A 17 -10.44 2.73 -6.33
N MET A 18 -10.24 3.13 -5.08
CA MET A 18 -11.06 2.68 -3.96
C MET A 18 -11.29 3.83 -2.98
N PRO A 19 -12.40 3.78 -2.22
CA PRO A 19 -12.67 4.82 -1.23
C PRO A 19 -11.78 4.69 0.00
N ASP A 20 -11.37 5.83 0.54
CA ASP A 20 -10.68 5.91 1.81
C ASP A 20 -11.69 5.88 2.97
N VAL A 21 -11.22 6.10 4.21
CA VAL A 21 -12.08 6.05 5.40
C VAL A 21 -13.15 7.14 5.40
N LYS A 22 -12.96 8.20 4.63
CA LYS A 22 -13.92 9.31 4.51
C LYS A 22 -14.87 9.13 3.33
N GLY A 23 -14.69 8.07 2.54
CA GLY A 23 -15.50 7.79 1.37
C GLY A 23 -15.01 8.46 0.08
N ASN A 24 -13.87 9.11 0.12
CA ASN A 24 -13.28 9.74 -1.07
C ASN A 24 -12.47 8.71 -1.84
N THR A 25 -12.70 8.63 -3.15
CA THR A 25 -11.93 7.70 -3.99
C THR A 25 -10.50 8.19 -4.15
N VAL A 26 -9.54 7.31 -3.85
CA VAL A 26 -8.12 7.57 -4.03
C VAL A 26 -7.58 6.58 -5.05
N LYS A 27 -7.00 7.10 -6.13
CA LYS A 27 -6.40 6.25 -7.17
C LYS A 27 -4.92 6.04 -6.87
N LEU A 28 -4.45 4.81 -7.06
CA LEU A 28 -3.04 4.50 -6.90
C LEU A 28 -2.17 5.38 -7.80
N SER A 29 -2.63 5.62 -9.04
CA SER A 29 -1.90 6.44 -10.01
C SER A 29 -1.78 7.91 -9.60
N GLU A 30 -2.58 8.37 -8.65
CA GLU A 30 -2.55 9.74 -8.15
C GLU A 30 -1.68 9.92 -6.91
N VAL A 31 -1.16 8.82 -6.37
CA VAL A 31 -0.33 8.87 -5.17
C VAL A 31 1.05 9.40 -5.54
N GLU A 32 1.48 10.44 -4.82
CA GLU A 32 2.78 11.05 -5.04
C GLU A 32 3.80 10.40 -4.11
N GLY A 33 4.96 10.05 -4.65
CA GLY A 33 6.04 9.45 -3.90
C GLY A 33 7.04 8.81 -4.85
N LYS A 34 8.31 8.88 -4.50
CA LYS A 34 9.33 8.24 -5.30
C LYS A 34 9.20 6.72 -5.22
N VAL A 35 8.89 6.22 -4.02
CA VAL A 35 8.58 4.81 -3.78
C VAL A 35 7.20 4.73 -3.16
N VAL A 36 6.28 4.00 -3.79
CA VAL A 36 4.95 3.76 -3.27
C VAL A 36 4.81 2.27 -2.99
N MET A 37 4.53 1.93 -1.74
CA MET A 37 4.28 0.55 -1.33
C MET A 37 2.78 0.27 -1.41
N VAL A 38 2.40 -0.66 -2.26
CA VAL A 38 1.02 -1.15 -2.32
C VAL A 38 0.93 -2.32 -1.35
N TYR A 39 0.18 -2.13 -0.29
CA TYR A 39 0.17 -3.03 0.87
C TYR A 39 -1.22 -3.64 1.03
N PHE A 40 -1.33 -4.95 0.76
CA PHE A 40 -2.58 -5.68 0.94
C PHE A 40 -2.60 -6.32 2.32
N TRP A 41 -3.65 -6.04 3.09
CA TRP A 41 -3.76 -6.48 4.48
C TRP A 41 -5.22 -6.65 4.90
N ALA A 42 -5.45 -7.11 6.12
CA ALA A 42 -6.78 -7.18 6.70
C ALA A 42 -6.72 -6.87 8.19
N SER A 43 -7.70 -6.10 8.68
CA SER A 43 -7.71 -5.62 10.05
C SER A 43 -7.97 -6.70 11.09
N GLU A 44 -8.58 -7.82 10.68
CA GLU A 44 -8.93 -8.90 11.61
C GLU A 44 -7.78 -9.82 11.95
N ASN A 45 -6.65 -9.67 11.27
CA ASN A 45 -5.50 -10.57 11.47
C ASN A 45 -4.56 -9.99 12.52
N ALA A 46 -4.39 -10.71 13.64
CA ALA A 46 -3.56 -10.26 14.75
C ALA A 46 -2.09 -10.11 14.36
N GLU A 47 -1.59 -10.97 13.47
CA GLU A 47 -0.20 -10.87 13.01
C GLU A 47 0.03 -9.60 12.20
N GLN A 48 -0.98 -9.15 11.48
CA GLN A 48 -0.86 -7.92 10.71
C GLN A 48 -0.94 -6.69 11.58
N LYS A 49 -1.62 -6.76 12.72
CA LYS A 49 -1.55 -5.69 13.69
C LYS A 49 -0.11 -5.50 14.18
N MET A 50 0.56 -6.60 14.49
CA MET A 50 1.96 -6.56 14.92
C MET A 50 2.86 -6.00 13.81
N PHE A 51 2.64 -6.46 12.58
CA PHE A 51 3.40 -5.98 11.43
C PHE A 51 3.20 -4.47 11.23
N ASN A 52 1.95 -4.01 11.32
CA ASN A 52 1.66 -2.58 11.20
C ASN A 52 2.38 -1.76 12.25
N LEU A 53 2.28 -2.16 13.51
CA LEU A 53 2.78 -1.36 14.63
C LEU A 53 4.29 -1.46 14.80
N ASP A 54 4.85 -2.65 14.58
CA ASP A 54 6.26 -2.92 14.88
C ASP A 54 7.18 -2.71 13.68
N VAL A 55 6.66 -2.81 12.46
CA VAL A 55 7.46 -2.72 11.25
C VAL A 55 7.05 -1.53 10.38
N VAL A 56 5.79 -1.52 9.92
CA VAL A 56 5.38 -0.56 8.90
C VAL A 56 5.39 0.87 9.43
N LYS A 57 4.86 1.11 10.62
CA LYS A 57 4.81 2.46 11.19
C LYS A 57 6.20 3.05 11.41
N PRO A 58 7.15 2.35 12.05
CA PRO A 58 8.50 2.91 12.22
C PRO A 58 9.19 3.17 10.90
N VAL A 59 9.04 2.26 9.93
CA VAL A 59 9.66 2.43 8.61
C VAL A 59 9.06 3.63 7.90
N TYR A 60 7.74 3.76 7.93
CA TYR A 60 7.06 4.88 7.30
C TYR A 60 7.53 6.22 7.91
N ALA A 61 7.61 6.27 9.24
CA ALA A 61 8.07 7.47 9.94
C ALA A 61 9.47 7.89 9.50
N ASP A 62 10.34 6.91 9.28
CA ASP A 62 11.73 7.18 8.92
C ASP A 62 11.91 7.60 7.45
N TYR A 63 11.02 7.15 6.55
CA TYR A 63 11.23 7.34 5.11
C TYR A 63 10.21 8.23 4.43
N LYS A 64 9.09 8.59 5.07
CA LYS A 64 8.05 9.39 4.40
C LYS A 64 8.57 10.72 3.89
N ASP A 65 9.46 11.37 4.63
CA ASP A 65 10.03 12.64 4.23
C ASP A 65 11.09 12.50 3.14
N LYS A 66 11.45 11.27 2.81
CA LYS A 66 12.40 10.97 1.74
C LYS A 66 11.72 10.55 0.44
N GLY A 67 10.39 10.57 0.42
CA GLY A 67 9.62 10.23 -0.77
C GLY A 67 8.95 8.87 -0.72
N PHE A 68 8.78 8.29 0.47
CA PHE A 68 8.08 7.03 0.66
C PHE A 68 6.61 7.27 0.99
N GLU A 69 5.72 6.60 0.25
CA GLU A 69 4.29 6.63 0.54
C GLU A 69 3.75 5.21 0.55
N ILE A 70 2.65 5.01 1.24
CA ILE A 70 2.00 3.70 1.34
C ILE A 70 0.56 3.84 0.89
N TYR A 71 0.15 2.94 -0.02
CA TYR A 71 -1.23 2.80 -0.46
C TYR A 71 -1.71 1.44 0.05
N ALA A 72 -2.39 1.46 1.19
CA ALA A 72 -2.79 0.24 1.88
C ALA A 72 -4.19 -0.16 1.47
N VAL A 73 -4.32 -1.34 0.88
CA VAL A 73 -5.59 -1.88 0.40
C VAL A 73 -6.05 -2.94 1.39
N SER A 74 -7.14 -2.66 2.09
CA SER A 74 -7.71 -3.60 3.04
C SER A 74 -8.59 -4.62 2.32
N LEU A 75 -8.41 -5.88 2.66
CA LEU A 75 -9.26 -6.96 2.18
C LEU A 75 -10.31 -7.34 3.24
N ASP A 76 -10.80 -6.34 3.97
CA ASP A 76 -11.88 -6.50 4.94
C ASP A 76 -13.23 -6.46 4.24
N THR A 77 -14.19 -7.19 4.79
CA THR A 77 -15.59 -7.09 4.35
C THR A 77 -16.39 -6.14 5.24
N ASP A 78 -15.92 -5.92 6.47
CA ASP A 78 -16.55 -4.98 7.41
C ASP A 78 -15.80 -3.66 7.38
N LYS A 79 -16.34 -2.69 6.65
CA LYS A 79 -15.69 -1.38 6.49
C LYS A 79 -15.66 -0.59 7.79
N ALA A 80 -16.64 -0.76 8.66
CA ALA A 80 -16.66 -0.06 9.95
C ALA A 80 -15.53 -0.57 10.84
N LYS A 81 -15.29 -1.87 10.85
CA LYS A 81 -14.20 -2.46 11.61
C LYS A 81 -12.84 -2.03 11.07
N TRP A 82 -12.72 -2.00 9.75
CA TRP A 82 -11.51 -1.50 9.10
C TRP A 82 -11.21 -0.05 9.49
N ALA A 83 -12.23 0.83 9.39
CA ALA A 83 -12.05 2.24 9.70
C ALA A 83 -11.68 2.44 11.17
N THR A 84 -12.29 1.65 12.07
CA THR A 84 -11.96 1.68 13.49
C THR A 84 -10.52 1.26 13.74
N THR A 85 -10.06 0.22 13.04
CA THR A 85 -8.70 -0.27 13.18
C THR A 85 -7.68 0.77 12.68
N VAL A 86 -7.96 1.41 11.54
CA VAL A 86 -7.10 2.47 11.02
C VAL A 86 -6.94 3.59 12.03
N ARG A 87 -8.05 4.01 12.65
CA ARG A 87 -8.03 5.07 13.66
C ARG A 87 -7.29 4.63 14.92
N ASN A 88 -7.59 3.44 15.43
CA ASN A 88 -7.03 2.96 16.69
C ASN A 88 -5.53 2.69 16.60
N GLN A 89 -5.06 2.21 15.45
CA GLN A 89 -3.64 1.98 15.24
C GLN A 89 -2.92 3.21 14.73
N GLU A 90 -3.65 4.28 14.44
CA GLU A 90 -3.09 5.53 13.89
C GLU A 90 -2.26 5.26 12.64
N LEU A 91 -2.90 4.61 11.64
CA LEU A 91 -2.26 4.30 10.38
C LEU A 91 -2.37 5.52 9.45
N ASP A 92 -1.36 6.38 9.49
CA ASP A 92 -1.41 7.72 8.90
C ASP A 92 -1.21 7.74 7.38
N TRP A 93 -0.87 6.61 6.78
CA TRP A 93 -0.74 6.52 5.32
C TRP A 93 -2.10 6.39 4.65
N ILE A 94 -2.10 6.27 3.32
CA ILE A 94 -3.35 6.15 2.55
C ILE A 94 -3.96 4.78 2.81
N ASN A 95 -5.20 4.77 3.24
CA ASN A 95 -5.94 3.54 3.55
C ASN A 95 -7.21 3.49 2.73
N VAL A 96 -7.38 2.43 1.95
CA VAL A 96 -8.56 2.25 1.09
C VAL A 96 -9.14 0.85 1.27
N CYS A 97 -10.44 0.72 1.00
CA CYS A 97 -11.14 -0.55 1.14
C CYS A 97 -12.44 -0.51 0.36
N ASP A 98 -12.70 -1.53 -0.46
CA ASP A 98 -13.97 -1.61 -1.20
C ASP A 98 -15.03 -2.46 -0.49
N GLY A 99 -14.69 -3.10 0.63
CA GLY A 99 -15.62 -3.90 1.42
C GLY A 99 -15.93 -5.27 0.82
N ARG A 100 -15.20 -5.69 -0.21
CA ARG A 100 -15.45 -6.96 -0.89
C ARG A 100 -14.56 -8.10 -0.40
N GLY A 101 -13.57 -7.81 0.42
CA GLY A 101 -12.66 -8.81 0.93
C GLY A 101 -11.93 -9.54 -0.20
N SER A 102 -11.86 -10.87 -0.11
CA SER A 102 -11.18 -11.67 -1.14
C SER A 102 -11.92 -11.69 -2.48
N ALA A 103 -13.15 -11.19 -2.54
CA ALA A 103 -13.89 -11.06 -3.79
C ALA A 103 -13.57 -9.77 -4.53
N SER A 104 -12.75 -8.90 -3.96
CA SER A 104 -12.34 -7.67 -4.63
C SER A 104 -11.56 -8.00 -5.90
N PRO A 105 -11.82 -7.29 -7.02
CA PRO A 105 -11.09 -7.53 -8.27
C PRO A 105 -9.58 -7.40 -8.15
N VAL A 106 -9.07 -6.60 -7.20
CA VAL A 106 -7.63 -6.43 -7.03
C VAL A 106 -6.92 -7.72 -6.65
N VAL A 107 -7.62 -8.64 -5.98
CA VAL A 107 -7.04 -9.93 -5.58
C VAL A 107 -6.61 -10.71 -6.81
N THR A 108 -7.44 -10.74 -7.84
CA THR A 108 -7.11 -11.40 -9.11
C THR A 108 -6.11 -10.58 -9.90
N THR A 109 -6.35 -9.27 -10.01
CA THR A 109 -5.51 -8.37 -10.81
C THR A 109 -4.06 -8.39 -10.34
N TYR A 110 -3.83 -8.38 -9.03
CA TYR A 110 -2.48 -8.36 -8.45
C TYR A 110 -2.04 -9.74 -7.99
N ASN A 111 -2.84 -10.78 -8.24
CA ASN A 111 -2.52 -12.14 -7.86
C ASN A 111 -2.17 -12.26 -6.37
N VAL A 112 -3.03 -11.70 -5.53
CA VAL A 112 -2.83 -11.71 -4.08
C VAL A 112 -3.24 -13.08 -3.55
N GLN A 113 -2.27 -13.90 -3.18
CA GLN A 113 -2.50 -15.27 -2.70
C GLN A 113 -2.47 -15.37 -1.19
N SER A 114 -1.88 -14.41 -0.54
CA SER A 114 -1.80 -14.36 0.92
C SER A 114 -1.59 -12.92 1.35
N ILE A 115 -1.85 -12.64 2.62
CA ILE A 115 -1.62 -11.32 3.21
C ILE A 115 -0.69 -11.49 4.41
N PRO A 116 0.19 -10.50 4.63
CA PRO A 116 0.36 -9.29 3.83
C PRO A 116 1.04 -9.55 2.50
N SER A 117 0.66 -8.78 1.48
CA SER A 117 1.36 -8.78 0.19
C SER A 117 1.85 -7.37 -0.10
N LEU A 118 3.09 -7.26 -0.53
CA LEU A 118 3.73 -5.97 -0.78
C LEU A 118 4.15 -5.87 -2.23
N PHE A 119 3.75 -4.77 -2.88
CA PHE A 119 4.20 -4.41 -4.23
C PHE A 119 4.77 -3.01 -4.17
N PHE A 120 5.70 -2.70 -5.05
CA PHE A 120 6.36 -1.40 -5.02
C PHE A 120 6.36 -0.74 -6.38
N LEU A 121 6.01 0.55 -6.37
CA LEU A 121 6.20 1.42 -7.53
C LEU A 121 7.40 2.30 -7.22
N VAL A 122 8.36 2.35 -8.15
CA VAL A 122 9.52 3.22 -8.05
C VAL A 122 9.48 4.15 -9.25
N ASP A 123 9.41 5.46 -8.99
CA ASP A 123 9.27 6.48 -10.03
C ASP A 123 8.09 6.18 -10.97
N GLY A 124 7.01 5.64 -10.40
CA GLY A 124 5.78 5.36 -11.13
C GLY A 124 5.74 4.01 -11.84
N ASP A 125 6.76 3.19 -11.71
CA ASP A 125 6.80 1.88 -12.35
C ASP A 125 6.81 0.74 -11.35
N LEU A 126 6.01 -0.28 -11.61
CA LEU A 126 5.99 -1.48 -10.80
C LEU A 126 7.31 -2.24 -10.99
N VAL A 127 8.00 -2.51 -9.89
CA VAL A 127 9.29 -3.17 -9.91
C VAL A 127 9.23 -4.50 -9.16
N SER A 128 10.16 -5.40 -9.48
CA SER A 128 10.29 -6.67 -8.78
C SER A 128 10.76 -6.43 -7.35
N SER A 129 10.07 -7.03 -6.38
CA SER A 129 10.37 -6.85 -4.97
C SER A 129 10.13 -8.14 -4.18
N THR A 130 10.35 -9.29 -4.82
CA THR A 130 10.05 -10.60 -4.24
C THR A 130 10.83 -10.89 -2.96
N GLY A 131 11.97 -10.24 -2.76
CA GLY A 131 12.78 -10.42 -1.55
C GLY A 131 12.34 -9.56 -0.35
N VAL A 132 11.38 -8.66 -0.53
CA VAL A 132 10.96 -7.75 0.54
C VAL A 132 9.84 -8.42 1.33
N ARG A 133 10.14 -8.86 2.56
CA ARG A 133 9.17 -9.60 3.37
C ARG A 133 9.27 -9.32 4.88
N ASN A 134 10.25 -8.56 5.33
CA ASN A 134 10.41 -8.22 6.74
C ASN A 134 11.01 -6.83 6.87
N GLU A 135 11.20 -6.38 8.11
CA GLU A 135 11.72 -5.03 8.36
C GLU A 135 13.08 -4.81 7.71
N ALA A 136 14.00 -5.76 7.87
CA ALA A 136 15.35 -5.61 7.35
C ALA A 136 15.37 -5.49 5.83
N THR A 137 14.63 -6.35 5.12
CA THR A 137 14.58 -6.30 3.68
C THR A 137 13.81 -5.08 3.18
N LEU A 138 12.77 -4.66 3.90
CA LEU A 138 12.04 -3.43 3.55
C LEU A 138 12.95 -2.21 3.68
N ARG A 139 13.68 -2.09 4.78
CA ARG A 139 14.60 -0.96 4.97
C ARG A 139 15.72 -0.95 3.95
N SER A 140 16.24 -2.13 3.60
CA SER A 140 17.28 -2.24 2.56
C SER A 140 16.76 -1.77 1.20
N PHE A 141 15.53 -2.18 0.85
CA PHE A 141 14.91 -1.76 -0.40
C PHE A 141 14.76 -0.25 -0.45
N LEU A 142 14.22 0.34 0.63
CA LEU A 142 14.01 1.79 0.69
C LEU A 142 15.32 2.56 0.68
N ALA A 143 16.33 2.08 1.41
CA ALA A 143 17.63 2.73 1.43
C ALA A 143 18.30 2.72 0.05
N ALA A 144 18.05 1.69 -0.75
CA ALA A 144 18.59 1.60 -2.11
C ALA A 144 17.93 2.60 -3.06
N HIS A 145 16.67 2.96 -2.82
CA HIS A 145 15.91 3.83 -3.71
C HIS A 145 15.71 5.25 -3.18
N LEU A 146 15.80 5.44 -1.87
CA LEU A 146 15.55 6.73 -1.21
C LEU A 146 16.77 7.19 -0.44
N ARG A 147 17.55 8.06 -1.03
CA ARG A 147 18.77 8.56 -0.40
C ARG A 147 18.63 9.99 0.08
#